data_8d8b4bd6333bd2e3b9ec95deb3d94dff
#
_entry.id   8d8b4bd6333bd2e3b9ec95deb3d94dff
#
_cell.length_a   1.000
_cell.length_b   1.000
_cell.length_c   1.000
_cell.angle_alpha   90.00
_cell.angle_beta   90.00
_cell.angle_gamma   90.00
#
_symmetry.space_group_name_H-M   'P 1'
#
loop_
_entity.id
_entity.type
_entity.pdbx_description
1 polymer ?
#
loop_
_entity_poly.entity_id
_entity_poly.type
_entity_poly.pdbx_seq_one_letter_code
_entity_poly.pdbx_strand_id
1 'polypeptide(L)'
;MKKQMKFLILSGMLLTAAVLAVPATYGDDARANEAFAEARTAEKAGDFSGAAKSFKAAQIYADDPVLKANALLGASRAYRKEKLYGEEFDCLERLAKEHISRVNFTQVVDRQYEIADAYFAGHRDSAFSWLPFLKKENRCIEIYDAALKNAPCSEKAPDARLRLGRLYLEDQRAAEAIEQFKETVKLYPGTEAARCASLELANTYLQLSRKGDGDGSYARLALDSLTDFLARYPKDPEAPWARRSREEVHSLLAKRLYGLGLYYHRMGKDEIAERYLAKVVRDYANSVDSADSEKLLAKIDKTYEPPSGDVPRRVHETPVYQRSPIPPEQSRIMVVPENSGGKWLLPVRDLRSDIRRDSREPLPERPFDDDAI
;
A
#
# COMPACT_ATOMS: atom_id res chain seq x y z
N MET A 1 -69.06 51.45 -17.32
CA MET A 1 -69.23 50.00 -17.07
C MET A 1 -68.20 49.57 -16.04
N LYS A 2 -68.62 49.53 -14.83
CA LYS A 2 -68.68 48.57 -13.77
C LYS A 2 -67.71 47.41 -13.92
N LYS A 3 -66.69 47.33 -13.04
CA LYS A 3 -66.45 46.09 -12.28
C LYS A 3 -65.61 46.36 -11.03
N GLN A 4 -66.10 45.92 -9.98
CA GLN A 4 -65.82 45.96 -8.58
C GLN A 4 -64.39 45.44 -8.26
N MET A 5 -63.70 46.23 -7.48
CA MET A 5 -62.45 45.84 -6.82
C MET A 5 -62.79 45.29 -5.46
N LYS A 6 -62.59 43.99 -5.26
CA LYS A 6 -62.74 43.35 -3.94
C LYS A 6 -61.40 43.44 -3.22
N PHE A 7 -61.39 44.20 -2.15
CA PHE A 7 -60.34 44.19 -1.13
C PHE A 7 -60.32 42.83 -0.43
N LEU A 8 -59.19 42.17 -0.48
CA LEU A 8 -58.85 41.04 0.33
C LEU A 8 -57.83 41.50 1.38
N ILE A 9 -58.30 41.57 2.61
CA ILE A 9 -57.50 41.85 3.78
C ILE A 9 -56.64 40.61 4.02
N LEU A 10 -55.33 40.71 3.77
CA LEU A 10 -54.39 39.66 4.14
C LEU A 10 -53.94 39.91 5.58
N SER A 11 -54.54 39.13 6.49
CA SER A 11 -54.15 39.04 7.89
C SER A 11 -52.69 38.61 7.98
N GLY A 12 -51.83 39.50 8.45
CA GLY A 12 -50.44 39.24 8.71
C GLY A 12 -50.29 38.26 9.89
N MET A 13 -49.99 37.01 9.58
CA MET A 13 -49.56 36.04 10.57
C MET A 13 -48.05 36.26 10.78
N LEU A 14 -47.71 36.99 11.83
CA LEU A 14 -46.35 37.08 12.35
C LEU A 14 -45.94 35.67 12.79
N LEU A 15 -45.23 34.94 11.94
CA LEU A 15 -44.49 33.76 12.37
C LEU A 15 -43.27 34.26 13.14
N THR A 16 -43.41 34.32 14.46
CA THR A 16 -42.25 34.38 15.35
C THR A 16 -41.52 33.06 15.22
N ALA A 17 -40.45 33.06 14.40
CA ALA A 17 -39.46 32.00 14.41
C ALA A 17 -38.83 32.01 15.82
N ALA A 18 -39.36 31.18 16.70
CA ALA A 18 -38.64 30.78 17.90
C ALA A 18 -37.35 30.11 17.39
N VAL A 19 -36.25 30.86 17.36
CA VAL A 19 -34.92 30.30 17.30
C VAL A 19 -34.81 29.48 18.59
N LEU A 20 -35.13 28.20 18.50
CA LEU A 20 -34.71 27.22 19.47
C LEU A 20 -33.17 27.31 19.42
N ALA A 21 -32.60 28.14 20.30
CA ALA A 21 -31.20 28.02 20.65
C ALA A 21 -31.03 26.57 21.12
N VAL A 22 -30.52 25.74 20.23
CA VAL A 22 -30.01 24.42 20.63
C VAL A 22 -28.99 24.76 21.68
N PRO A 23 -29.17 24.42 22.96
CA PRO A 23 -28.14 24.66 23.94
C PRO A 23 -26.90 23.96 23.37
N ALA A 24 -25.79 24.69 23.30
CA ALA A 24 -24.49 24.06 23.12
C ALA A 24 -24.49 22.95 24.17
N THR A 25 -24.56 21.69 23.70
CA THR A 25 -24.61 20.55 24.58
C THR A 25 -23.27 20.50 25.30
N TYR A 26 -23.19 21.16 26.44
CA TYR A 26 -22.21 20.78 27.45
C TYR A 26 -22.44 19.30 27.67
N GLY A 27 -21.36 18.49 27.62
CA GLY A 27 -21.51 17.07 27.84
C GLY A 27 -22.26 16.84 29.15
N ASP A 28 -23.06 15.82 29.15
CA ASP A 28 -23.86 15.42 30.31
C ASP A 28 -23.26 14.10 30.82
N ASP A 29 -22.24 14.22 31.69
CA ASP A 29 -21.57 13.04 32.24
C ASP A 29 -22.49 12.12 33.02
N ALA A 30 -23.59 12.65 33.59
CA ALA A 30 -24.62 11.82 34.25
C ALA A 30 -25.31 10.93 33.22
N ARG A 31 -25.75 11.52 32.11
CA ARG A 31 -26.35 10.79 30.98
C ARG A 31 -25.38 9.86 30.29
N ALA A 32 -24.09 10.27 30.19
CA ALA A 32 -23.04 9.43 29.68
C ALA A 32 -22.81 8.18 30.54
N ASN A 33 -22.78 8.34 31.85
CA ASN A 33 -22.67 7.22 32.79
C ASN A 33 -23.87 6.26 32.75
N GLU A 34 -25.09 6.80 32.59
CA GLU A 34 -26.29 5.99 32.40
C GLU A 34 -26.19 5.13 31.13
N ALA A 35 -25.86 5.75 29.98
CA ALA A 35 -25.67 5.05 28.71
C ALA A 35 -24.51 4.02 28.79
N PHE A 36 -23.46 4.33 29.52
CA PHE A 36 -22.34 3.40 29.75
C PHE A 36 -22.78 2.19 30.59
N ALA A 37 -23.60 2.38 31.62
CA ALA A 37 -24.13 1.30 32.42
C ALA A 37 -25.09 0.40 31.62
N GLU A 38 -25.95 1.01 30.78
CA GLU A 38 -26.78 0.27 29.82
C GLU A 38 -25.93 -0.59 28.86
N ALA A 39 -24.85 0.00 28.29
CA ALA A 39 -23.96 -0.70 27.42
C ALA A 39 -23.32 -1.92 28.08
N ARG A 40 -22.84 -1.78 29.32
CA ARG A 40 -22.29 -2.90 30.12
C ARG A 40 -23.33 -3.98 30.40
N THR A 41 -24.58 -3.60 30.59
CA THR A 41 -25.68 -4.57 30.80
C THR A 41 -25.97 -5.34 29.51
N ALA A 42 -26.04 -4.66 28.37
CA ALA A 42 -26.22 -5.27 27.05
C ALA A 42 -25.06 -6.21 26.71
N GLU A 43 -23.80 -5.79 26.97
CA GLU A 43 -22.61 -6.59 26.77
C GLU A 43 -22.65 -7.91 27.57
N LYS A 44 -23.05 -7.84 28.86
CA LYS A 44 -23.21 -9.02 29.71
C LYS A 44 -24.34 -9.95 29.24
N ALA A 45 -25.38 -9.38 28.64
CA ALA A 45 -26.49 -10.12 28.04
C ALA A 45 -26.16 -10.74 26.68
N GLY A 46 -24.99 -10.42 26.12
CA GLY A 46 -24.55 -10.88 24.77
C GLY A 46 -25.15 -10.07 23.63
N ASP A 47 -25.88 -8.99 23.92
CA ASP A 47 -26.34 -8.04 22.89
C ASP A 47 -25.23 -7.04 22.55
N PHE A 48 -24.26 -7.50 21.74
CA PHE A 48 -23.11 -6.67 21.35
C PHE A 48 -23.53 -5.51 20.45
N SER A 49 -24.56 -5.68 19.62
CA SER A 49 -25.09 -4.60 18.78
C SER A 49 -25.72 -3.47 19.64
N GLY A 50 -26.53 -3.82 20.64
CA GLY A 50 -27.08 -2.88 21.62
C GLY A 50 -25.95 -2.22 22.42
N ALA A 51 -25.02 -3.01 22.95
CA ALA A 51 -23.87 -2.51 23.69
C ALA A 51 -23.07 -1.47 22.92
N ALA A 52 -22.73 -1.73 21.65
CA ALA A 52 -22.00 -0.80 20.80
C ALA A 52 -22.74 0.54 20.65
N LYS A 53 -24.05 0.51 20.45
CA LYS A 53 -24.89 1.73 20.34
C LYS A 53 -24.87 2.54 21.63
N SER A 54 -25.07 1.88 22.78
CA SER A 54 -25.09 2.56 24.08
C SER A 54 -23.70 3.08 24.47
N PHE A 55 -22.58 2.37 24.14
CA PHE A 55 -21.23 2.91 24.29
C PHE A 55 -21.00 4.14 23.39
N LYS A 56 -21.43 4.12 22.13
CA LYS A 56 -21.35 5.31 21.25
C LYS A 56 -22.16 6.48 21.81
N ALA A 57 -23.34 6.23 22.38
CA ALA A 57 -24.13 7.26 23.04
C ALA A 57 -23.40 7.84 24.26
N ALA A 58 -22.83 6.97 25.11
CA ALA A 58 -22.01 7.40 26.24
C ALA A 58 -20.82 8.29 25.78
N GLN A 59 -20.13 7.91 24.73
CA GLN A 59 -19.01 8.70 24.17
C GLN A 59 -19.46 10.08 23.66
N ILE A 60 -20.67 10.19 23.11
CA ILE A 60 -21.22 11.47 22.61
C ILE A 60 -21.59 12.39 23.77
N TYR A 61 -22.20 11.85 24.83
CA TYR A 61 -22.69 12.63 25.98
C TYR A 61 -21.57 13.00 26.95
N ALA A 62 -20.49 12.21 27.05
CA ALA A 62 -19.41 12.45 27.99
C ALA A 62 -18.66 13.75 27.70
N ASP A 63 -18.35 14.52 28.75
CA ASP A 63 -17.34 15.57 28.72
C ASP A 63 -16.00 15.05 29.25
N ASP A 64 -16.03 14.17 30.26
CA ASP A 64 -14.82 13.56 30.80
C ASP A 64 -14.06 12.74 29.75
N PRO A 65 -12.79 13.10 29.45
CA PRO A 65 -11.96 12.37 28.50
C PRO A 65 -11.71 10.89 28.89
N VAL A 66 -11.76 10.56 30.19
CA VAL A 66 -11.62 9.17 30.66
C VAL A 66 -12.85 8.37 30.29
N LEU A 67 -14.03 8.93 30.55
CA LEU A 67 -15.29 8.30 30.20
C LEU A 67 -15.43 8.13 28.69
N LYS A 68 -14.99 9.12 27.89
CA LYS A 68 -14.93 9.01 26.42
C LYS A 68 -14.04 7.87 25.96
N ALA A 69 -12.83 7.77 26.51
CA ALA A 69 -11.89 6.70 26.15
C ALA A 69 -12.45 5.31 26.52
N ASN A 70 -13.02 5.17 27.73
CA ASN A 70 -13.64 3.93 28.18
C ASN A 70 -14.83 3.53 27.32
N ALA A 71 -15.65 4.48 26.91
CA ALA A 71 -16.78 4.24 26.03
C ALA A 71 -16.32 3.79 24.63
N LEU A 72 -15.29 4.41 24.07
CA LEU A 72 -14.69 3.98 22.80
C LEU A 72 -14.08 2.57 22.89
N LEU A 73 -13.39 2.24 24.00
CA LEU A 73 -12.87 0.88 24.23
C LEU A 73 -14.02 -0.14 24.34
N GLY A 74 -15.08 0.20 25.07
CA GLY A 74 -16.27 -0.65 25.15
C GLY A 74 -16.91 -0.88 23.78
N ALA A 75 -17.09 0.18 22.99
CA ALA A 75 -17.63 0.09 21.64
C ALA A 75 -16.75 -0.77 20.73
N SER A 76 -15.43 -0.60 20.79
CA SER A 76 -14.50 -1.39 19.97
C SER A 76 -14.58 -2.89 20.28
N ARG A 77 -14.70 -3.26 21.58
CA ARG A 77 -14.89 -4.67 22.01
C ARG A 77 -16.21 -5.23 21.46
N ALA A 78 -17.28 -4.49 21.58
CA ALA A 78 -18.60 -4.90 21.10
C ALA A 78 -18.60 -5.11 19.57
N TYR A 79 -18.02 -4.17 18.80
CA TYR A 79 -17.88 -4.33 17.36
C TYR A 79 -16.99 -5.50 16.95
N ARG A 80 -15.93 -5.78 17.72
CA ARG A 80 -15.08 -6.96 17.51
C ARG A 80 -15.90 -8.25 17.61
N LYS A 81 -16.76 -8.38 18.62
CA LYS A 81 -17.63 -9.56 18.80
C LYS A 81 -18.62 -9.74 17.64
N GLU A 82 -19.12 -8.64 17.09
CA GLU A 82 -19.97 -8.62 15.89
C GLU A 82 -19.19 -8.79 14.57
N LYS A 83 -17.84 -8.83 14.61
CA LYS A 83 -16.96 -8.86 13.43
C LYS A 83 -17.17 -7.66 12.50
N LEU A 84 -17.60 -6.53 13.03
CA LEU A 84 -17.72 -5.24 12.36
C LEU A 84 -16.38 -4.48 12.50
N TYR A 85 -15.36 -4.99 11.82
CA TYR A 85 -13.99 -4.55 12.01
C TYR A 85 -13.72 -3.12 11.53
N GLY A 86 -14.49 -2.60 10.58
CA GLY A 86 -14.41 -1.19 10.19
C GLY A 86 -14.89 -0.24 11.28
N GLU A 87 -15.98 -0.58 11.97
CA GLU A 87 -16.48 0.21 13.11
C GLU A 87 -15.55 0.08 14.33
N GLU A 88 -14.98 -1.11 14.54
CA GLU A 88 -13.94 -1.32 15.55
C GLU A 88 -12.72 -0.43 15.26
N PHE A 89 -12.24 -0.41 14.02
CA PHE A 89 -11.12 0.43 13.59
C PHE A 89 -11.39 1.91 13.83
N ASP A 90 -12.60 2.41 13.52
CA ASP A 90 -12.95 3.81 13.73
C ASP A 90 -12.87 4.21 15.22
N CYS A 91 -13.24 3.31 16.13
CA CYS A 91 -13.08 3.52 17.57
C CYS A 91 -11.61 3.55 17.97
N LEU A 92 -10.79 2.59 17.49
CA LEU A 92 -9.38 2.50 17.79
C LEU A 92 -8.59 3.68 17.22
N GLU A 93 -8.94 4.16 16.04
CA GLU A 93 -8.29 5.31 15.40
C GLU A 93 -8.55 6.60 16.19
N ARG A 94 -9.76 6.77 16.72
CA ARG A 94 -10.07 7.88 17.61
C ARG A 94 -9.31 7.78 18.94
N LEU A 95 -9.22 6.58 19.51
CA LEU A 95 -8.40 6.36 20.71
C LEU A 95 -6.93 6.71 20.48
N ALA A 96 -6.36 6.30 19.35
CA ALA A 96 -4.98 6.59 19.01
C ALA A 96 -4.71 8.09 18.81
N LYS A 97 -5.68 8.85 18.26
CA LYS A 97 -5.52 10.28 17.97
C LYS A 97 -5.91 11.19 19.14
N GLU A 98 -7.00 10.89 19.81
CA GLU A 98 -7.62 11.82 20.78
C GLU A 98 -7.32 11.44 22.24
N HIS A 99 -7.00 10.17 22.51
CA HIS A 99 -6.91 9.62 23.85
C HIS A 99 -5.65 8.79 24.13
N ILE A 100 -4.56 9.09 23.43
CA ILE A 100 -3.31 8.31 23.47
C ILE A 100 -2.75 8.08 24.89
N SER A 101 -2.87 9.06 25.76
CA SER A 101 -2.38 8.98 27.16
C SER A 101 -3.25 8.14 28.09
N ARG A 102 -4.39 7.66 27.61
CA ARG A 102 -5.41 6.97 28.40
C ARG A 102 -5.65 5.53 28.00
N VAL A 103 -4.87 5.05 27.05
CA VAL A 103 -4.97 3.69 26.52
C VAL A 103 -3.60 3.08 26.35
N ASN A 104 -3.55 1.76 26.35
CA ASN A 104 -2.34 1.08 25.89
C ASN A 104 -2.19 1.25 24.38
N PHE A 105 -1.43 2.27 23.98
CA PHE A 105 -1.26 2.64 22.58
C PHE A 105 -0.75 1.50 21.72
N THR A 106 0.19 0.69 22.23
CA THR A 106 0.74 -0.46 21.50
C THR A 106 -0.36 -1.48 21.19
N GLN A 107 -1.23 -1.82 22.16
CA GLN A 107 -2.35 -2.73 21.92
C GLN A 107 -3.35 -2.18 20.91
N VAL A 108 -3.64 -0.88 20.96
CA VAL A 108 -4.55 -0.22 20.01
C VAL A 108 -4.01 -0.35 18.59
N VAL A 109 -2.73 -0.03 18.39
CA VAL A 109 -2.13 -0.06 17.05
C VAL A 109 -1.90 -1.49 16.56
N ASP A 110 -1.47 -2.40 17.42
CA ASP A 110 -1.36 -3.82 17.07
C ASP A 110 -2.69 -4.38 16.57
N ARG A 111 -3.78 -3.93 17.20
CA ARG A 111 -5.12 -4.32 16.75
C ARG A 111 -5.51 -3.67 15.42
N GLN A 112 -5.09 -2.45 15.14
CA GLN A 112 -5.28 -1.83 13.82
C GLN A 112 -4.60 -2.66 12.71
N TYR A 113 -3.36 -3.13 12.94
CA TYR A 113 -2.68 -4.03 11.99
C TYR A 113 -3.43 -5.36 11.81
N GLU A 114 -3.93 -5.96 12.88
CA GLU A 114 -4.71 -7.20 12.80
C GLU A 114 -6.01 -7.02 11.98
N ILE A 115 -6.69 -5.89 12.16
CA ILE A 115 -7.87 -5.56 11.36
C ILE A 115 -7.48 -5.38 9.89
N ALA A 116 -6.40 -4.67 9.60
CA ALA A 116 -5.90 -4.50 8.24
C ALA A 116 -5.58 -5.86 7.58
N ASP A 117 -4.94 -6.76 8.33
CA ASP A 117 -4.62 -8.12 7.89
C ASP A 117 -5.90 -8.95 7.61
N ALA A 118 -6.93 -8.79 8.43
CA ALA A 118 -8.22 -9.43 8.20
C ALA A 118 -8.88 -8.94 6.89
N TYR A 119 -8.85 -7.63 6.64
CA TYR A 119 -9.34 -7.07 5.36
C TYR A 119 -8.49 -7.51 4.18
N PHE A 120 -7.18 -7.58 4.33
CA PHE A 120 -6.27 -8.10 3.32
C PHE A 120 -6.57 -9.58 3.01
N ALA A 121 -6.87 -10.39 4.02
CA ALA A 121 -7.29 -11.78 3.88
C ALA A 121 -8.68 -11.95 3.24
N GLY A 122 -9.39 -10.86 2.98
CA GLY A 122 -10.67 -10.88 2.28
C GLY A 122 -11.90 -10.63 3.18
N HIS A 123 -11.70 -10.29 4.46
CA HIS A 123 -12.82 -9.87 5.29
C HIS A 123 -13.53 -8.65 4.70
N ARG A 124 -14.84 -8.60 4.83
CA ARG A 124 -15.69 -7.46 4.49
C ARG A 124 -16.83 -7.38 5.47
N ASP A 125 -17.01 -6.23 6.05
CA ASP A 125 -18.15 -5.96 6.94
C ASP A 125 -19.46 -6.11 6.19
N SER A 126 -20.50 -6.55 6.87
CA SER A 126 -21.84 -6.53 6.33
C SER A 126 -22.38 -5.10 6.30
N ALA A 127 -23.00 -4.70 5.18
CA ALA A 127 -23.62 -3.38 5.08
C ALA A 127 -24.81 -3.23 6.03
N PHE A 128 -25.54 -4.34 6.21
CA PHE A 128 -26.69 -4.44 7.14
C PHE A 128 -26.65 -5.78 7.87
N SER A 129 -26.97 -5.79 9.16
CA SER A 129 -26.97 -7.00 9.99
C SER A 129 -27.96 -8.06 9.48
N TRP A 130 -29.10 -7.63 8.90
CA TRP A 130 -30.12 -8.51 8.34
C TRP A 130 -29.86 -8.93 6.88
N LEU A 131 -28.81 -8.36 6.23
CA LEU A 131 -28.45 -8.62 4.84
C LEU A 131 -26.94 -8.95 4.71
N PRO A 132 -26.49 -10.07 5.27
CA PRO A 132 -25.07 -10.38 5.43
C PRO A 132 -24.30 -10.58 4.12
N PHE A 133 -25.00 -10.79 3.00
CA PHE A 133 -24.39 -10.91 1.68
C PHE A 133 -24.05 -9.54 1.04
N LEU A 134 -24.69 -8.45 1.49
CA LEU A 134 -24.33 -7.10 1.05
C LEU A 134 -23.14 -6.59 1.87
N LYS A 135 -21.97 -6.54 1.24
CA LYS A 135 -20.71 -6.16 1.90
C LYS A 135 -20.37 -4.69 1.67
N LYS A 136 -19.77 -4.06 2.69
CA LYS A 136 -19.16 -2.73 2.57
C LYS A 136 -17.91 -2.77 1.69
N GLU A 137 -17.45 -1.60 1.25
CA GLU A 137 -16.20 -1.43 0.52
C GLU A 137 -14.98 -1.94 1.31
N ASN A 138 -13.92 -2.21 0.58
CA ASN A 138 -12.65 -2.64 1.17
C ASN A 138 -11.89 -1.45 1.75
N ARG A 139 -11.75 -1.38 3.05
CA ARG A 139 -11.00 -0.33 3.75
C ARG A 139 -9.53 -0.71 4.02
N CYS A 140 -9.03 -1.78 3.41
CA CYS A 140 -7.72 -2.34 3.72
C CYS A 140 -6.59 -1.30 3.59
N ILE A 141 -6.57 -0.53 2.50
CA ILE A 141 -5.57 0.52 2.25
C ILE A 141 -5.63 1.59 3.33
N GLU A 142 -6.83 2.10 3.63
CA GLU A 142 -7.06 3.11 4.67
C GLU A 142 -6.53 2.66 6.03
N ILE A 143 -6.84 1.42 6.41
CA ILE A 143 -6.48 0.89 7.73
C ILE A 143 -4.96 0.66 7.84
N TYR A 144 -4.31 0.10 6.80
CA TYR A 144 -2.85 -0.02 6.79
C TYR A 144 -2.17 1.35 6.84
N ASP A 145 -2.64 2.33 6.08
CA ASP A 145 -2.10 3.68 6.09
C ASP A 145 -2.18 4.32 7.48
N ALA A 146 -3.30 4.17 8.16
CA ALA A 146 -3.48 4.70 9.51
C ALA A 146 -2.56 3.98 10.51
N ALA A 147 -2.52 2.65 10.50
CA ALA A 147 -1.66 1.86 11.39
C ALA A 147 -0.18 2.18 11.19
N LEU A 148 0.27 2.32 9.94
CA LEU A 148 1.65 2.70 9.60
C LEU A 148 2.00 4.13 10.03
N LYS A 149 1.03 5.06 9.99
CA LYS A 149 1.22 6.44 10.50
C LYS A 149 1.28 6.48 12.02
N ASN A 150 0.45 5.68 12.68
CA ASN A 150 0.40 5.61 14.14
C ASN A 150 1.66 4.94 14.73
N ALA A 151 2.12 3.82 14.15
CA ALA A 151 3.30 3.10 14.65
C ALA A 151 4.19 2.56 13.52
N PRO A 152 4.97 3.43 12.88
CA PRO A 152 5.87 3.05 11.78
C PRO A 152 7.02 2.12 12.22
N CYS A 153 7.34 2.08 13.52
CA CYS A 153 8.39 1.24 14.10
C CYS A 153 7.87 -0.07 14.70
N SER A 154 6.58 -0.41 14.50
CA SER A 154 6.05 -1.71 14.94
C SER A 154 6.72 -2.86 14.19
N GLU A 155 6.85 -4.02 14.86
CA GLU A 155 7.34 -5.25 14.21
C GLU A 155 6.48 -5.67 13.01
N LYS A 156 5.20 -5.29 12.99
CA LYS A 156 4.26 -5.56 11.89
C LYS A 156 4.40 -4.58 10.72
N ALA A 157 5.04 -3.42 10.93
CA ALA A 157 5.11 -2.35 9.94
C ALA A 157 5.81 -2.74 8.62
N PRO A 158 6.92 -3.51 8.61
CA PRO A 158 7.57 -3.90 7.36
C PRO A 158 6.64 -4.71 6.45
N ASP A 159 5.96 -5.72 7.00
CA ASP A 159 5.04 -6.58 6.24
C ASP A 159 3.78 -5.82 5.82
N ALA A 160 3.25 -4.98 6.70
CA ALA A 160 2.11 -4.13 6.41
C ALA A 160 2.38 -3.19 5.22
N ARG A 161 3.56 -2.55 5.20
CA ARG A 161 3.95 -1.65 4.12
C ARG A 161 4.16 -2.39 2.79
N LEU A 162 4.76 -3.58 2.83
CA LEU A 162 4.87 -4.45 1.66
C LEU A 162 3.49 -4.84 1.10
N ARG A 163 2.55 -5.24 1.98
CA ARG A 163 1.17 -5.57 1.59
C ARG A 163 0.43 -4.36 1.01
N LEU A 164 0.62 -3.19 1.61
CA LEU A 164 0.05 -1.94 1.11
C LEU A 164 0.55 -1.63 -0.31
N GLY A 165 1.84 -1.79 -0.57
CA GLY A 165 2.40 -1.63 -1.92
C GLY A 165 1.76 -2.60 -2.93
N ARG A 166 1.52 -3.85 -2.55
CA ARG A 166 0.83 -4.84 -3.40
C ARG A 166 -0.63 -4.48 -3.66
N LEU A 167 -1.34 -3.97 -2.65
CA LEU A 167 -2.72 -3.49 -2.82
C LEU A 167 -2.79 -2.34 -3.81
N TYR A 168 -1.82 -1.41 -3.77
CA TYR A 168 -1.74 -0.33 -4.75
C TYR A 168 -1.49 -0.85 -6.17
N LEU A 169 -0.70 -1.92 -6.34
CA LEU A 169 -0.54 -2.56 -7.66
C LEU A 169 -1.84 -3.23 -8.15
N GLU A 170 -2.58 -3.90 -7.25
CA GLU A 170 -3.89 -4.48 -7.57
C GLU A 170 -4.87 -3.38 -8.06
N ASP A 171 -4.82 -2.19 -7.45
CA ASP A 171 -5.62 -1.03 -7.83
C ASP A 171 -5.04 -0.24 -9.02
N GLN A 172 -3.98 -0.75 -9.68
CA GLN A 172 -3.29 -0.10 -10.81
C GLN A 172 -2.62 1.25 -10.45
N ARG A 173 -2.36 1.49 -9.20
CA ARG A 173 -1.72 2.68 -8.64
C ARG A 173 -0.21 2.44 -8.47
N ALA A 174 0.48 2.27 -9.60
CA ALA A 174 1.89 1.88 -9.62
C ALA A 174 2.83 2.90 -8.95
N ALA A 175 2.51 4.20 -9.01
CA ALA A 175 3.34 5.24 -8.41
C ALA A 175 3.35 5.13 -6.88
N GLU A 176 2.18 4.93 -6.26
CA GLU A 176 2.03 4.74 -4.83
C GLU A 176 2.66 3.42 -4.37
N ALA A 177 2.51 2.35 -5.16
CA ALA A 177 3.16 1.07 -4.89
C ALA A 177 4.69 1.20 -4.85
N ILE A 178 5.28 1.88 -5.85
CA ILE A 178 6.72 2.15 -5.92
C ILE A 178 7.20 2.88 -4.66
N GLU A 179 6.44 3.88 -4.20
CA GLU A 179 6.79 4.62 -3.00
C GLU A 179 6.78 3.71 -1.76
N GLN A 180 5.75 2.87 -1.59
CA GLN A 180 5.69 1.93 -0.47
C GLN A 180 6.85 0.93 -0.49
N PHE A 181 7.21 0.39 -1.65
CA PHE A 181 8.34 -0.54 -1.76
C PHE A 181 9.68 0.14 -1.47
N LYS A 182 9.90 1.37 -1.98
CA LYS A 182 11.10 2.15 -1.67
C LYS A 182 11.24 2.43 -0.19
N GLU A 183 10.15 2.86 0.45
CA GLU A 183 10.15 3.12 1.88
C GLU A 183 10.37 1.84 2.69
N THR A 184 9.81 0.70 2.27
CA THR A 184 10.05 -0.59 2.93
C THR A 184 11.53 -0.94 2.92
N VAL A 185 12.18 -0.83 1.76
CA VAL A 185 13.63 -1.11 1.62
C VAL A 185 14.49 -0.15 2.44
N LYS A 186 14.08 1.12 2.51
CA LYS A 186 14.81 2.18 3.21
C LYS A 186 14.68 2.11 4.73
N LEU A 187 13.45 1.92 5.22
CA LEU A 187 13.15 2.01 6.65
C LEU A 187 13.42 0.71 7.41
N TYR A 188 13.31 -0.45 6.73
CA TYR A 188 13.42 -1.76 7.36
C TYR A 188 14.52 -2.63 6.72
N PRO A 189 15.75 -2.13 6.57
CA PRO A 189 16.81 -2.87 5.89
C PRO A 189 17.10 -4.19 6.63
N GLY A 190 17.32 -5.25 5.85
CA GLY A 190 17.63 -6.59 6.40
C GLY A 190 16.41 -7.42 6.78
N THR A 191 15.18 -6.90 6.69
CA THR A 191 13.96 -7.69 6.89
C THR A 191 13.60 -8.46 5.62
N GLU A 192 12.83 -9.54 5.79
CA GLU A 192 12.28 -10.30 4.66
C GLU A 192 11.34 -9.43 3.80
N ALA A 193 10.58 -8.54 4.44
CA ALA A 193 9.74 -7.58 3.75
C ALA A 193 10.54 -6.64 2.84
N ALA A 194 11.71 -6.16 3.28
CA ALA A 194 12.58 -5.32 2.46
C ALA A 194 13.17 -6.09 1.29
N ARG A 195 13.52 -7.37 1.47
CA ARG A 195 13.96 -8.26 0.40
C ARG A 195 12.86 -8.41 -0.67
N CYS A 196 11.66 -8.76 -0.23
CA CYS A 196 10.50 -8.88 -1.11
C CYS A 196 10.16 -7.54 -1.81
N ALA A 197 10.18 -6.43 -1.07
CA ALA A 197 9.92 -5.10 -1.62
C ALA A 197 10.94 -4.70 -2.71
N SER A 198 12.23 -5.05 -2.54
CA SER A 198 13.27 -4.81 -3.56
C SER A 198 12.94 -5.54 -4.87
N LEU A 199 12.46 -6.77 -4.77
CA LEU A 199 12.07 -7.58 -5.92
C LEU A 199 10.80 -7.04 -6.61
N GLU A 200 9.78 -6.70 -5.81
CA GLU A 200 8.53 -6.11 -6.30
C GLU A 200 8.78 -4.75 -6.98
N LEU A 201 9.68 -3.93 -6.43
CA LEU A 201 10.08 -2.67 -7.01
C LEU A 201 10.72 -2.86 -8.40
N ALA A 202 11.68 -3.78 -8.49
CA ALA A 202 12.36 -4.10 -9.76
C ALA A 202 11.35 -4.63 -10.80
N ASN A 203 10.45 -5.53 -10.39
CA ASN A 203 9.41 -6.05 -11.27
C ASN A 203 8.43 -4.96 -11.71
N THR A 204 8.04 -4.05 -10.82
CA THR A 204 7.13 -2.94 -11.15
C THR A 204 7.75 -2.04 -12.22
N TYR A 205 9.03 -1.67 -12.07
CA TYR A 205 9.73 -0.88 -13.08
C TYR A 205 9.87 -1.62 -14.41
N LEU A 206 10.16 -2.93 -14.37
CA LEU A 206 10.22 -3.76 -15.57
C LEU A 206 8.88 -3.79 -16.31
N GLN A 207 7.78 -3.96 -15.59
CA GLN A 207 6.43 -3.94 -16.19
C GLN A 207 6.08 -2.57 -16.80
N LEU A 208 6.46 -1.48 -16.12
CA LEU A 208 6.27 -0.13 -16.65
C LEU A 208 7.11 0.10 -17.91
N SER A 209 8.34 -0.38 -17.94
CA SER A 209 9.23 -0.26 -19.12
C SER A 209 8.68 -1.02 -20.33
N ARG A 210 8.07 -2.18 -20.14
CA ARG A 210 7.43 -2.98 -21.21
C ARG A 210 6.21 -2.29 -21.82
N LYS A 211 5.49 -1.47 -21.05
CA LYS A 211 4.35 -0.67 -21.55
C LYS A 211 4.78 0.49 -22.45
N GLY A 212 6.07 0.80 -22.49
CA GLY A 212 6.63 1.89 -23.24
C GLY A 212 6.64 3.21 -22.47
N ASP A 213 7.77 3.49 -21.81
CA ASP A 213 8.00 4.69 -20.99
C ASP A 213 8.53 5.91 -21.76
N GLY A 214 8.46 5.85 -23.09
CA GLY A 214 8.85 6.94 -23.95
C GLY A 214 10.34 7.31 -23.91
N ASP A 215 10.93 7.58 -22.74
CA ASP A 215 12.33 8.00 -22.57
C ASP A 215 13.27 6.92 -22.04
N GLY A 216 12.75 5.74 -21.67
CA GLY A 216 13.50 4.63 -21.11
C GLY A 216 13.89 4.81 -19.63
N SER A 217 13.23 5.70 -18.92
CA SER A 217 13.50 5.95 -17.49
C SER A 217 13.18 4.74 -16.63
N TYR A 218 12.02 4.12 -16.84
CA TYR A 218 11.64 2.92 -16.10
C TYR A 218 12.55 1.73 -16.41
N ALA A 219 13.03 1.59 -17.65
CA ALA A 219 13.99 0.55 -17.98
C ALA A 219 15.31 0.75 -17.22
N ARG A 220 15.81 1.99 -17.10
CA ARG A 220 17.01 2.29 -16.29
C ARG A 220 16.78 2.00 -14.81
N LEU A 221 15.64 2.44 -14.25
CA LEU A 221 15.28 2.17 -12.86
C LEU A 221 15.12 0.66 -12.58
N ALA A 222 14.58 -0.10 -13.54
CA ALA A 222 14.52 -1.55 -13.45
C ALA A 222 15.90 -2.18 -13.42
N LEU A 223 16.81 -1.71 -14.30
CA LEU A 223 18.20 -2.18 -14.35
C LEU A 223 18.93 -1.94 -13.03
N ASP A 224 18.82 -0.73 -12.50
CA ASP A 224 19.44 -0.35 -11.23
C ASP A 224 18.88 -1.21 -10.09
N SER A 225 17.55 -1.33 -9.99
CA SER A 225 16.91 -2.12 -8.94
C SER A 225 17.25 -3.62 -9.00
N LEU A 226 17.33 -4.20 -10.21
CA LEU A 226 17.73 -5.60 -10.41
C LEU A 226 19.20 -5.81 -10.06
N THR A 227 20.06 -4.86 -10.40
CA THR A 227 21.49 -4.90 -10.09
C THR A 227 21.70 -4.81 -8.57
N ASP A 228 21.01 -3.89 -7.91
CA ASP A 228 21.05 -3.73 -6.45
C ASP A 228 20.54 -4.99 -5.74
N PHE A 229 19.44 -5.58 -6.23
CA PHE A 229 18.91 -6.83 -5.68
C PHE A 229 19.93 -7.96 -5.78
N LEU A 230 20.52 -8.16 -6.96
CA LEU A 230 21.53 -9.22 -7.18
C LEU A 230 22.82 -9.00 -6.38
N ALA A 231 23.19 -7.75 -6.12
CA ALA A 231 24.33 -7.42 -5.28
C ALA A 231 24.07 -7.72 -3.80
N ARG A 232 22.87 -7.40 -3.32
CA ARG A 232 22.48 -7.64 -1.91
C ARG A 232 22.14 -9.11 -1.64
N TYR A 233 21.51 -9.78 -2.59
CA TYR A 233 20.93 -11.12 -2.43
C TYR A 233 21.42 -12.09 -3.52
N PRO A 234 22.73 -12.32 -3.67
CA PRO A 234 23.30 -13.11 -4.80
C PRO A 234 22.89 -14.59 -4.79
N LYS A 235 22.51 -15.11 -3.63
CA LYS A 235 22.09 -16.51 -3.41
C LYS A 235 20.59 -16.67 -3.20
N ASP A 236 19.82 -15.60 -3.45
CA ASP A 236 18.38 -15.63 -3.33
C ASP A 236 17.76 -16.63 -4.32
N PRO A 237 16.69 -17.34 -3.95
CA PRO A 237 15.94 -18.20 -4.89
C PRO A 237 15.48 -17.47 -6.14
N GLU A 238 15.20 -16.16 -6.05
CA GLU A 238 14.78 -15.33 -7.18
C GLU A 238 15.95 -14.71 -7.97
N ALA A 239 17.20 -14.92 -7.55
CA ALA A 239 18.36 -14.41 -8.28
C ALA A 239 18.42 -14.88 -9.76
N PRO A 240 18.04 -16.12 -10.13
CA PRO A 240 17.98 -16.54 -11.54
C PRO A 240 16.94 -15.73 -12.35
N TRP A 241 15.78 -15.42 -11.75
CA TRP A 241 14.78 -14.55 -12.37
C TRP A 241 15.34 -13.14 -12.54
N ALA A 242 15.93 -12.56 -11.50
CA ALA A 242 16.49 -11.21 -11.54
C ALA A 242 17.60 -11.06 -12.59
N ARG A 243 18.45 -12.10 -12.78
CA ARG A 243 19.48 -12.10 -13.85
C ARG A 243 18.83 -12.10 -15.24
N ARG A 244 17.86 -12.98 -15.49
CA ARG A 244 17.12 -13.00 -16.78
C ARG A 244 16.42 -11.69 -17.07
N SER A 245 15.75 -11.14 -16.06
CA SER A 245 15.07 -9.84 -16.17
C SER A 245 16.05 -8.70 -16.44
N ARG A 246 17.23 -8.73 -15.85
CA ARG A 246 18.29 -7.76 -16.12
C ARG A 246 18.77 -7.84 -17.59
N GLU A 247 18.99 -9.03 -18.14
CA GLU A 247 19.33 -9.21 -19.55
C GLU A 247 18.21 -8.73 -20.48
N GLU A 248 16.94 -8.96 -20.11
CA GLU A 248 15.80 -8.41 -20.85
C GLU A 248 15.82 -6.89 -20.88
N VAL A 249 16.04 -6.25 -19.71
CA VAL A 249 16.14 -4.77 -19.64
C VAL A 249 17.30 -4.25 -20.47
N HIS A 250 18.45 -4.92 -20.44
CA HIS A 250 19.59 -4.58 -21.32
C HIS A 250 19.17 -4.59 -22.80
N SER A 251 18.44 -5.62 -23.23
CA SER A 251 17.95 -5.72 -24.60
C SER A 251 16.94 -4.61 -24.95
N LEU A 252 16.04 -4.25 -24.02
CA LEU A 252 15.09 -3.15 -24.22
C LEU A 252 15.80 -1.80 -24.39
N LEU A 253 16.81 -1.53 -23.57
CA LEU A 253 17.61 -0.30 -23.65
C LEU A 253 18.46 -0.24 -24.93
N ALA A 254 19.09 -1.36 -25.31
CA ALA A 254 19.85 -1.48 -26.55
C ALA A 254 18.96 -1.20 -27.77
N LYS A 255 17.81 -1.89 -27.86
CA LYS A 255 16.85 -1.72 -28.95
C LYS A 255 16.37 -0.27 -29.08
N ARG A 256 16.13 0.40 -27.94
CA ARG A 256 15.75 1.80 -27.92
C ARG A 256 16.84 2.70 -28.49
N LEU A 257 18.08 2.55 -28.02
CA LEU A 257 19.20 3.36 -28.49
C LEU A 257 19.50 3.11 -29.98
N TYR A 258 19.44 1.85 -30.40
CA TYR A 258 19.55 1.49 -31.82
C TYR A 258 18.46 2.14 -32.65
N GLY A 259 17.20 2.12 -32.19
CA GLY A 259 16.11 2.80 -32.87
C GLY A 259 16.31 4.31 -33.02
N LEU A 260 16.87 4.97 -31.99
CA LEU A 260 17.25 6.38 -32.06
C LEU A 260 18.39 6.60 -33.06
N GLY A 261 19.40 5.73 -33.08
CA GLY A 261 20.48 5.76 -34.09
C GLY A 261 19.94 5.66 -35.52
N LEU A 262 19.08 4.68 -35.78
CA LEU A 262 18.39 4.53 -37.08
C LEU A 262 17.55 5.78 -37.45
N TYR A 263 16.82 6.33 -36.50
CA TYR A 263 16.02 7.53 -36.75
C TYR A 263 16.88 8.70 -37.18
N TYR A 264 17.97 9.01 -36.45
CA TYR A 264 18.83 10.12 -36.78
C TYR A 264 19.60 9.91 -38.08
N HIS A 265 20.02 8.67 -38.37
CA HIS A 265 20.63 8.33 -39.65
C HIS A 265 19.67 8.60 -40.85
N ARG A 266 18.40 8.17 -40.72
CA ARG A 266 17.37 8.47 -41.75
C ARG A 266 17.11 9.96 -41.94
N MET A 267 17.34 10.75 -40.89
CA MET A 267 17.22 12.22 -40.94
C MET A 267 18.48 12.91 -41.49
N GLY A 268 19.51 12.15 -41.91
CA GLY A 268 20.79 12.69 -42.39
C GLY A 268 21.65 13.30 -41.27
N LYS A 269 21.38 12.97 -39.99
CA LYS A 269 22.12 13.47 -38.82
C LYS A 269 23.08 12.39 -38.32
N ASP A 270 24.05 12.04 -39.13
CA ASP A 270 24.95 10.90 -38.91
C ASP A 270 25.80 11.06 -37.64
N GLU A 271 26.31 12.24 -37.32
CA GLU A 271 27.04 12.49 -36.07
C GLU A 271 26.23 12.15 -34.81
N ILE A 272 24.90 12.39 -34.83
CA ILE A 272 24.03 12.06 -33.71
C ILE A 272 23.75 10.56 -33.71
N ALA A 273 23.54 9.95 -34.86
CA ALA A 273 23.34 8.52 -35.03
C ALA A 273 24.53 7.74 -34.46
N GLU A 274 25.78 8.13 -34.82
CA GLU A 274 27.02 7.52 -34.32
C GLU A 274 27.08 7.48 -32.80
N ARG A 275 26.72 8.58 -32.12
CA ARG A 275 26.71 8.64 -30.65
C ARG A 275 25.80 7.60 -30.03
N TYR A 276 24.58 7.44 -30.58
CA TYR A 276 23.62 6.44 -30.08
C TYR A 276 24.08 5.01 -30.37
N LEU A 277 24.54 4.75 -31.59
CA LEU A 277 25.00 3.43 -32.03
C LEU A 277 26.28 3.00 -31.29
N ALA A 278 27.26 3.90 -31.14
CA ALA A 278 28.48 3.64 -30.37
C ALA A 278 28.16 3.34 -28.90
N LYS A 279 27.11 3.98 -28.34
CA LYS A 279 26.65 3.68 -26.99
C LYS A 279 26.06 2.27 -26.89
N VAL A 280 25.33 1.79 -27.92
CA VAL A 280 24.81 0.40 -27.92
C VAL A 280 25.99 -0.59 -27.92
N VAL A 281 26.97 -0.40 -28.79
CA VAL A 281 28.15 -1.29 -28.90
C VAL A 281 28.94 -1.32 -27.59
N ARG A 282 29.15 -0.16 -26.97
CA ARG A 282 29.94 -0.04 -25.75
C ARG A 282 29.21 -0.58 -24.50
N ASP A 283 27.95 -0.19 -24.30
CA ASP A 283 27.22 -0.43 -23.05
C ASP A 283 26.38 -1.72 -23.10
N TYR A 284 26.04 -2.19 -24.31
CA TYR A 284 25.12 -3.32 -24.53
C TYR A 284 25.71 -4.35 -25.53
N ALA A 285 27.00 -4.62 -25.45
CA ALA A 285 27.75 -5.47 -26.39
C ALA A 285 27.15 -6.87 -26.60
N ASN A 286 26.43 -7.42 -25.60
CA ASN A 286 25.82 -8.75 -25.68
C ASN A 286 24.38 -8.73 -26.28
N SER A 287 23.86 -7.57 -26.67
CA SER A 287 22.54 -7.48 -27.29
C SER A 287 22.60 -7.78 -28.79
N VAL A 288 21.50 -8.27 -29.36
CA VAL A 288 21.36 -8.45 -30.82
C VAL A 288 21.54 -7.13 -31.55
N ASP A 289 21.04 -6.04 -30.97
CA ASP A 289 21.15 -4.70 -31.54
C ASP A 289 22.60 -4.16 -31.59
N SER A 290 23.51 -4.73 -30.80
CA SER A 290 24.95 -4.35 -30.86
C SER A 290 25.59 -4.69 -32.21
N ALA A 291 25.40 -5.91 -32.70
CA ALA A 291 25.95 -6.33 -34.00
C ALA A 291 25.36 -5.51 -35.17
N ASP A 292 24.08 -5.15 -35.09
CA ASP A 292 23.45 -4.32 -36.11
C ASP A 292 23.89 -2.84 -36.01
N SER A 293 24.18 -2.37 -34.79
CA SER A 293 24.78 -1.05 -34.55
C SER A 293 26.18 -0.96 -35.14
N GLU A 294 27.03 -1.98 -34.96
CA GLU A 294 28.38 -2.05 -35.56
C GLU A 294 28.32 -1.99 -37.09
N LYS A 295 27.43 -2.79 -37.71
CA LYS A 295 27.23 -2.77 -39.16
C LYS A 295 26.81 -1.41 -39.67
N LEU A 296 25.96 -0.70 -38.94
CA LEU A 296 25.50 0.62 -39.33
C LEU A 296 26.58 1.68 -39.10
N LEU A 297 27.32 1.60 -38.00
CA LEU A 297 28.48 2.48 -37.76
C LEU A 297 29.52 2.38 -38.87
N ALA A 298 29.90 1.16 -39.29
CA ALA A 298 30.81 0.95 -40.38
C ALA A 298 30.33 1.49 -41.75
N LYS A 299 29.01 1.69 -41.91
CA LYS A 299 28.46 2.33 -43.11
C LYS A 299 28.51 3.86 -43.05
N ILE A 300 28.28 4.42 -41.85
CA ILE A 300 28.25 5.86 -41.59
C ILE A 300 29.66 6.41 -41.55
N ASP A 301 30.54 5.77 -40.78
CA ASP A 301 31.96 6.15 -40.66
C ASP A 301 32.86 5.02 -41.18
N LYS A 302 33.50 5.27 -42.34
CA LYS A 302 34.40 4.32 -42.96
C LYS A 302 35.72 4.10 -42.17
N THR A 303 35.99 4.96 -41.19
CA THR A 303 37.14 4.87 -40.28
C THR A 303 36.82 4.18 -38.97
N TYR A 304 35.56 3.78 -38.78
CA TYR A 304 35.11 3.09 -37.59
C TYR A 304 35.81 1.74 -37.45
N GLU A 305 36.58 1.59 -36.38
CA GLU A 305 37.14 0.32 -35.92
C GLU A 305 36.31 -0.19 -34.74
N PRO A 306 35.72 -1.41 -34.81
CA PRO A 306 35.02 -1.99 -33.69
C PRO A 306 35.97 -2.12 -32.49
N PRO A 307 35.50 -1.91 -31.26
CA PRO A 307 36.35 -2.02 -30.08
C PRO A 307 36.98 -3.42 -30.03
N SER A 308 38.32 -3.49 -30.09
CA SER A 308 39.07 -4.73 -29.94
C SER A 308 38.72 -5.42 -28.62
N GLY A 309 38.45 -6.71 -28.67
CA GLY A 309 37.73 -7.57 -27.73
C GLY A 309 38.03 -7.58 -26.23
N ASP A 310 38.70 -6.59 -25.68
CA ASP A 310 39.03 -6.48 -24.25
C ASP A 310 38.71 -5.10 -23.65
N VAL A 311 37.64 -4.48 -24.08
CA VAL A 311 37.16 -3.29 -23.34
C VAL A 311 36.63 -3.77 -21.97
N PRO A 312 37.30 -3.39 -20.87
CA PRO A 312 36.77 -3.77 -19.54
C PRO A 312 35.37 -3.25 -19.43
N ARG A 313 34.41 -4.16 -19.34
CA ARG A 313 33.01 -3.83 -19.06
C ARG A 313 33.02 -2.96 -17.80
N ARG A 314 32.68 -1.69 -17.92
CA ARG A 314 32.36 -0.90 -16.75
C ARG A 314 31.11 -1.54 -16.10
N VAL A 315 31.38 -2.49 -15.23
CA VAL A 315 30.42 -2.81 -14.20
C VAL A 315 30.15 -1.48 -13.49
N HIS A 316 28.94 -0.95 -13.58
CA HIS A 316 28.56 0.20 -12.77
C HIS A 316 28.96 -0.15 -11.34
N GLU A 317 30.02 0.48 -10.84
CA GLU A 317 30.36 0.42 -9.43
C GLU A 317 29.23 1.13 -8.68
N THR A 318 28.25 0.34 -8.28
CA THR A 318 27.24 0.78 -7.34
C THR A 318 27.93 1.08 -6.02
N PRO A 319 27.56 2.18 -5.33
CA PRO A 319 28.13 2.49 -4.02
C PRO A 319 27.94 1.29 -3.10
N VAL A 320 29.03 0.82 -2.52
CA VAL A 320 29.05 -0.32 -1.60
C VAL A 320 28.30 0.09 -0.32
N TYR A 321 27.03 -0.25 -0.23
CA TYR A 321 26.32 -0.22 1.04
C TYR A 321 26.89 -1.32 1.94
N GLN A 322 27.37 -0.93 3.12
CA GLN A 322 27.93 -1.85 4.10
C GLN A 322 26.89 -2.90 4.47
N ARG A 323 27.26 -4.17 4.30
CA ARG A 323 26.43 -5.35 4.54
C ARG A 323 26.24 -5.56 6.04
N SER A 324 25.00 -5.60 6.50
CA SER A 324 24.66 -6.33 7.73
C SER A 324 24.37 -7.79 7.38
N PRO A 325 24.93 -8.78 8.07
CA PRO A 325 24.68 -10.19 7.77
C PRO A 325 23.29 -10.61 8.22
N ILE A 326 22.52 -11.19 7.28
CA ILE A 326 21.21 -11.80 7.57
C ILE A 326 21.42 -13.24 8.01
N PRO A 327 20.79 -13.72 9.08
CA PRO A 327 20.86 -15.12 9.50
C PRO A 327 20.16 -16.04 8.48
N PRO A 328 20.67 -17.28 8.26
CA PRO A 328 20.25 -18.13 7.13
C PRO A 328 18.96 -18.92 7.32
N GLU A 329 18.16 -18.75 8.37
CA GLU A 329 17.15 -19.73 8.75
C GLU A 329 15.69 -19.45 8.34
N GLN A 330 15.38 -18.41 7.58
CA GLN A 330 13.98 -18.07 7.26
C GLN A 330 13.61 -17.92 5.77
N SER A 331 14.37 -18.51 4.85
CA SER A 331 14.01 -18.47 3.42
C SER A 331 12.98 -19.55 3.06
N ARG A 332 11.70 -19.26 3.13
CA ARG A 332 10.65 -20.05 2.49
C ARG A 332 10.45 -19.61 1.04
N ILE A 333 10.66 -20.58 0.17
CA ILE A 333 10.77 -20.55 -1.30
C ILE A 333 9.49 -20.02 -1.96
N MET A 334 9.60 -19.00 -2.80
CA MET A 334 8.60 -18.67 -3.82
C MET A 334 9.00 -19.28 -5.17
N VAL A 335 8.22 -20.22 -5.70
CA VAL A 335 8.41 -20.84 -7.03
C VAL A 335 7.57 -20.06 -8.05
N VAL A 336 8.20 -19.55 -9.11
CA VAL A 336 7.54 -18.83 -10.22
C VAL A 336 7.05 -19.82 -11.26
N PRO A 337 5.77 -19.89 -11.61
CA PRO A 337 5.30 -20.70 -12.75
C PRO A 337 5.59 -20.03 -14.09
N GLU A 338 5.95 -20.82 -15.08
CA GLU A 338 6.45 -20.40 -16.41
C GLU A 338 5.43 -19.74 -17.35
N ASN A 339 4.14 -19.66 -17.02
CA ASN A 339 3.10 -19.15 -17.91
C ASN A 339 2.11 -18.22 -17.20
N SER A 340 2.46 -16.94 -17.07
CA SER A 340 1.47 -15.90 -16.74
C SER A 340 1.43 -14.83 -17.81
N GLY A 341 0.54 -14.99 -18.78
CA GLY A 341 0.23 -13.95 -19.74
C GLY A 341 -0.23 -12.67 -19.04
N GLY A 342 0.59 -11.61 -19.09
CA GLY A 342 0.20 -10.22 -18.98
C GLY A 342 -0.48 -9.73 -17.70
N LYS A 343 -0.59 -10.53 -16.64
CA LYS A 343 -1.12 -10.08 -15.35
C LYS A 343 0.00 -9.60 -14.44
N TRP A 344 -0.25 -8.53 -13.72
CA TRP A 344 0.66 -7.79 -12.82
C TRP A 344 1.19 -8.59 -11.63
N LEU A 345 1.06 -9.87 -11.64
CA LEU A 345 1.40 -10.71 -10.53
C LEU A 345 2.72 -11.43 -10.89
N LEU A 346 3.81 -11.08 -10.18
CA LEU A 346 4.59 -12.20 -9.66
C LEU A 346 3.55 -13.20 -9.15
N PRO A 347 3.69 -14.49 -9.36
CA PRO A 347 2.82 -15.42 -8.70
C PRO A 347 3.03 -15.14 -7.21
N VAL A 348 2.22 -14.28 -6.70
CA VAL A 348 1.96 -14.17 -5.27
C VAL A 348 1.46 -15.56 -4.98
N ARG A 349 2.36 -16.45 -4.57
CA ARG A 349 1.93 -17.62 -3.85
C ARG A 349 1.07 -17.04 -2.77
N ASP A 350 -0.16 -17.30 -2.93
CA ASP A 350 -1.29 -16.66 -2.33
C ASP A 350 -1.03 -16.43 -0.84
N LEU A 351 -0.33 -15.33 -0.48
CA LEU A 351 -0.22 -14.90 0.90
C LEU A 351 -1.62 -14.74 1.51
N ARG A 352 -2.63 -14.52 0.65
CA ARG A 352 -4.03 -14.64 1.02
C ARG A 352 -4.40 -16.09 1.37
N SER A 353 -3.80 -17.12 0.75
CA SER A 353 -4.06 -18.52 1.10
C SER A 353 -3.38 -18.92 2.40
N ASP A 354 -2.21 -18.39 2.70
CA ASP A 354 -1.53 -18.65 3.96
C ASP A 354 -2.23 -17.91 5.11
N ILE A 355 -2.63 -16.65 4.89
CA ILE A 355 -3.45 -15.91 5.85
C ILE A 355 -4.88 -16.47 5.93
N ARG A 356 -5.47 -16.96 4.81
CA ARG A 356 -6.78 -17.63 4.83
C ARG A 356 -6.77 -18.96 5.56
N ARG A 357 -5.65 -19.66 5.64
CA ARG A 357 -5.52 -20.84 6.51
C ARG A 357 -5.50 -20.45 7.98
N ASP A 358 -4.80 -19.39 8.32
CA ASP A 358 -4.77 -18.86 9.70
C ASP A 358 -6.08 -18.13 10.07
N SER A 359 -6.77 -17.51 9.12
CA SER A 359 -8.04 -16.79 9.38
C SER A 359 -9.27 -17.70 9.48
N ARG A 360 -9.15 -19.01 9.26
CA ARG A 360 -10.19 -19.97 9.67
C ARG A 360 -10.19 -20.23 11.17
N GLU A 361 -9.09 -19.97 11.85
CA GLU A 361 -9.07 -19.82 13.29
C GLU A 361 -9.54 -18.39 13.64
N PRO A 362 -10.46 -18.22 14.59
CA PRO A 362 -10.81 -16.90 15.10
C PRO A 362 -9.52 -16.23 15.56
N LEU A 363 -9.33 -14.95 15.19
CA LEU A 363 -8.20 -14.15 15.65
C LEU A 363 -8.03 -14.39 17.16
N PRO A 364 -6.82 -14.72 17.66
CA PRO A 364 -6.62 -15.02 19.06
C PRO A 364 -7.18 -13.87 19.90
N GLU A 365 -8.11 -14.19 20.77
CA GLU A 365 -8.64 -13.25 21.76
C GLU A 365 -7.50 -12.94 22.74
N ARG A 366 -6.63 -11.99 22.39
CA ARG A 366 -5.78 -11.39 23.42
C ARG A 366 -6.71 -10.51 24.26
N PRO A 367 -6.87 -10.80 25.55
CA PRO A 367 -7.65 -9.91 26.40
C PRO A 367 -6.98 -8.54 26.36
N PHE A 368 -7.75 -7.48 26.09
CA PHE A 368 -7.37 -6.17 26.57
C PHE A 368 -7.31 -6.32 28.09
N ASP A 369 -6.16 -6.04 28.69
CA ASP A 369 -6.09 -5.93 30.15
C ASP A 369 -7.06 -4.82 30.55
N ASP A 370 -8.20 -5.22 31.11
CA ASP A 370 -9.22 -4.30 31.63
C ASP A 370 -8.69 -3.48 32.82
N ASP A 371 -7.53 -3.86 33.38
CA ASP A 371 -6.90 -3.25 34.56
C ASP A 371 -5.79 -2.24 34.22
N ALA A 372 -5.56 -1.92 32.94
CA ALA A 372 -4.50 -0.99 32.51
C ALA A 372 -4.98 0.47 32.34
N ILE A 373 -6.06 0.88 33.03
CA ILE A 373 -6.55 2.28 33.09
C ILE A 373 -6.54 2.75 34.54
#